data_9b08b55351b0a820a1d6433679fcfd6c
#
_entry.id   9b08b55351b0a820a1d6433679fcfd6c
#
_cell.length_a   1.000
_cell.length_b   1.000
_cell.length_c   1.000
_cell.angle_alpha   90.00
_cell.angle_beta   90.00
_cell.angle_gamma   90.00
#
_symmetry.space_group_name_H-M   'P 1'
#
loop_
_entity.id
_entity.type
_entity.pdbx_description
1 polymer ?
#
loop_
_entity_poly.entity_id
_entity_poly.type
_entity_poly.pdbx_seq_one_letter_code
_entity_poly.pdbx_strand_id
1 'polypeptide(L)'
;MWNEPSAGIAVSALDPDSVSRQPQPAVVDSVEPGSIGEELGFEPGDQLLSINGVRPRDLIDYRYLCVEEELHLEVRDAAGELHRVELEKDADDGLGLGFTEALFDGLRQCNNGCPFCFIDQQPPGRRGSLYLKDDDFRLSFLYGSYLTLTNLTEADWQRIEAQRLSPLYVSVHATEPELRARLLDNPRAGLLLDQLAWFAERDLQIHAQVVVCPGLNDGAALDRTL
;
A
#
# COMPACT_ATOMS: atom_id res chain seq x y z
N MET A 1 1.39 -24.86 10.30
CA MET A 1 2.84 -24.58 10.35
C MET A 1 3.08 -23.54 9.27
N TRP A 2 3.10 -22.26 9.63
CA TRP A 2 3.28 -21.16 8.70
C TRP A 2 4.78 -21.04 8.41
N ASN A 3 5.17 -21.19 7.15
CA ASN A 3 6.55 -20.92 6.74
C ASN A 3 6.82 -19.43 6.93
N GLU A 4 7.88 -19.12 7.68
CA GLU A 4 8.41 -17.76 7.75
C GLU A 4 8.83 -17.28 6.36
N PRO A 5 8.55 -16.03 5.98
CA PRO A 5 9.07 -15.48 4.74
C PRO A 5 10.59 -15.38 4.86
N SER A 6 11.29 -16.06 3.97
CA SER A 6 12.73 -15.97 3.82
C SER A 6 13.14 -14.57 3.38
N ALA A 7 14.20 -14.07 4.04
CA ALA A 7 14.98 -12.88 3.79
C ALA A 7 14.29 -11.53 4.05
N GLY A 8 14.76 -10.87 5.12
CA GLY A 8 14.28 -9.60 5.61
C GLY A 8 14.32 -8.49 4.59
N ILE A 9 13.13 -8.02 4.23
CA ILE A 9 12.98 -6.65 3.73
C ILE A 9 13.20 -5.77 4.97
N ALA A 10 14.37 -5.15 5.07
CA ALA A 10 14.59 -4.07 6.03
C ALA A 10 13.64 -2.93 5.63
N VAL A 11 12.57 -2.75 6.41
CA VAL A 11 11.73 -1.54 6.30
C VAL A 11 12.61 -0.39 6.75
N SER A 12 13.27 0.28 5.81
CA SER A 12 13.90 1.57 6.08
C SER A 12 12.77 2.52 6.46
N ALA A 13 12.90 3.19 7.61
CA ALA A 13 11.92 4.14 8.09
C ALA A 13 11.64 5.17 6.98
N LEU A 14 10.38 5.30 6.58
CA LEU A 14 9.94 6.29 5.61
C LEU A 14 10.47 7.67 6.04
N ASP A 15 11.21 8.32 5.16
CA ASP A 15 11.71 9.67 5.38
C ASP A 15 10.50 10.63 5.44
N PRO A 16 10.27 11.35 6.56
CA PRO A 16 9.13 12.25 6.68
C PRO A 16 9.12 13.38 5.64
N ASP A 17 10.28 13.71 5.06
CA ASP A 17 10.36 14.66 3.95
C ASP A 17 9.94 14.06 2.60
N SER A 18 9.73 12.73 2.52
CA SER A 18 9.25 12.05 1.29
C SER A 18 7.75 12.24 1.03
N VAL A 19 7.00 12.77 1.98
CA VAL A 19 5.53 12.85 2.00
C VAL A 19 4.92 13.81 0.97
N SER A 20 5.71 14.64 0.28
CA SER A 20 5.21 15.61 -0.72
C SER A 20 5.92 15.54 -2.07
N ARG A 21 6.61 14.46 -2.38
CA ARG A 21 7.42 14.39 -3.61
C ARG A 21 6.60 14.00 -4.83
N GLN A 22 6.98 14.59 -5.98
CA GLN A 22 6.53 14.13 -7.30
C GLN A 22 6.78 12.63 -7.44
N PRO A 23 5.95 11.89 -8.21
CA PRO A 23 6.14 10.48 -8.42
C PRO A 23 7.58 10.18 -8.81
N GLN A 24 8.27 9.37 -7.99
CA GLN A 24 9.66 8.99 -8.25
C GLN A 24 9.72 7.66 -9.01
N PRO A 25 10.71 7.43 -9.86
CA PRO A 25 10.90 6.11 -10.46
C PRO A 25 11.19 5.08 -9.37
N ALA A 26 10.90 3.81 -9.68
CA ALA A 26 11.26 2.69 -8.82
C ALA A 26 12.79 2.53 -8.81
N VAL A 27 13.44 2.88 -7.71
CA VAL A 27 14.90 2.78 -7.56
C VAL A 27 15.26 1.40 -7.04
N VAL A 28 16.09 0.68 -7.78
CA VAL A 28 16.62 -0.63 -7.40
C VAL A 28 17.58 -0.45 -6.21
N ASP A 29 17.33 -1.18 -5.13
CA ASP A 29 18.15 -1.21 -3.92
C ASP A 29 19.04 -2.46 -3.86
N SER A 30 18.50 -3.58 -4.38
CA SER A 30 19.20 -4.84 -4.42
C SER A 30 18.79 -5.68 -5.63
N VAL A 31 19.69 -6.56 -6.06
CA VAL A 31 19.46 -7.54 -7.11
C VAL A 31 19.76 -8.91 -6.53
N GLU A 32 18.83 -9.84 -6.67
CA GLU A 32 18.96 -11.20 -6.13
C GLU A 32 19.99 -11.99 -6.98
N PRO A 33 20.98 -12.62 -6.35
CA PRO A 33 21.97 -13.42 -7.08
C PRO A 33 21.33 -14.59 -7.86
N GLY A 34 21.72 -14.75 -9.11
CA GLY A 34 21.18 -15.77 -10.02
C GLY A 34 19.79 -15.44 -10.57
N SER A 35 19.30 -14.21 -10.37
CA SER A 35 18.03 -13.76 -10.91
C SER A 35 18.16 -13.24 -12.33
N ILE A 36 17.01 -13.10 -13.02
CA ILE A 36 16.93 -12.47 -14.34
C ILE A 36 17.49 -11.03 -14.28
N GLY A 37 17.25 -10.29 -13.20
CA GLY A 37 17.79 -8.94 -13.02
C GLY A 37 19.31 -8.91 -13.02
N GLU A 38 19.95 -9.88 -12.36
CA GLU A 38 21.43 -10.00 -12.41
C GLU A 38 21.92 -10.34 -13.83
N GLU A 39 21.26 -11.26 -14.52
CA GLU A 39 21.62 -11.64 -15.91
C GLU A 39 21.48 -10.45 -16.87
N LEU A 40 20.47 -9.58 -16.64
CA LEU A 40 20.25 -8.37 -17.43
C LEU A 40 21.20 -7.23 -17.05
N GLY A 41 21.99 -7.38 -15.99
CA GLY A 41 22.97 -6.41 -15.54
C GLY A 41 22.41 -5.25 -14.73
N PHE A 42 21.25 -5.43 -14.05
CA PHE A 42 20.76 -4.45 -13.11
C PHE A 42 21.70 -4.28 -11.93
N GLU A 43 21.86 -3.04 -11.48
CA GLU A 43 22.66 -2.69 -10.32
C GLU A 43 21.85 -1.81 -9.33
N PRO A 44 22.21 -1.81 -8.03
CA PRO A 44 21.66 -0.86 -7.08
C PRO A 44 21.87 0.60 -7.54
N GLY A 45 20.79 1.37 -7.52
CA GLY A 45 20.75 2.74 -8.02
C GLY A 45 20.08 2.90 -9.39
N ASP A 46 19.88 1.82 -10.13
CA ASP A 46 19.11 1.85 -11.36
C ASP A 46 17.65 2.21 -11.11
N GLN A 47 17.01 2.82 -12.08
CA GLN A 47 15.63 3.27 -12.00
C GLN A 47 14.78 2.56 -13.05
N LEU A 48 13.83 1.76 -12.58
CA LEU A 48 12.82 1.16 -13.46
C LEU A 48 11.75 2.21 -13.78
N LEU A 49 11.72 2.68 -15.02
CA LEU A 49 10.84 3.74 -15.49
C LEU A 49 9.50 3.23 -15.96
N SER A 50 9.49 2.13 -16.73
CA SER A 50 8.27 1.48 -17.20
C SER A 50 8.45 0.00 -17.44
N ILE A 51 7.34 -0.74 -17.37
CA ILE A 51 7.19 -2.14 -17.75
C ILE A 51 6.03 -2.18 -18.76
N ASN A 52 6.28 -2.67 -19.96
CA ASN A 52 5.30 -2.68 -21.06
C ASN A 52 4.63 -1.32 -21.31
N GLY A 53 5.42 -0.24 -21.19
CA GLY A 53 4.97 1.14 -21.33
C GLY A 53 4.16 1.69 -20.15
N VAL A 54 3.97 0.91 -19.07
CA VAL A 54 3.27 1.33 -17.86
C VAL A 54 4.29 1.62 -16.76
N ARG A 55 4.20 2.80 -16.16
CA ARG A 55 5.02 3.17 -15.01
C ARG A 55 4.49 2.50 -13.74
N PRO A 56 5.27 1.66 -13.04
CA PRO A 56 4.85 1.12 -11.76
C PRO A 56 4.79 2.23 -10.70
N ARG A 57 3.70 2.27 -9.93
CA ARG A 57 3.48 3.24 -8.84
C ARG A 57 3.95 2.73 -7.48
N ASP A 58 4.09 1.40 -7.37
CA ASP A 58 4.42 0.69 -6.14
C ASP A 58 4.80 -0.77 -6.44
N LEU A 59 5.16 -1.51 -5.38
CA LEU A 59 5.50 -2.94 -5.47
C LEU A 59 4.35 -3.82 -6.00
N ILE A 60 3.10 -3.41 -5.83
CA ILE A 60 1.96 -4.18 -6.34
C ILE A 60 1.93 -4.07 -7.86
N ASP A 61 2.02 -2.84 -8.40
CA ASP A 61 2.09 -2.63 -9.85
C ASP A 61 3.31 -3.35 -10.45
N TYR A 62 4.48 -3.25 -9.81
CA TYR A 62 5.68 -3.95 -10.25
C TYR A 62 5.42 -5.46 -10.37
N ARG A 63 4.92 -6.09 -9.31
CA ARG A 63 4.65 -7.54 -9.32
C ARG A 63 3.57 -7.91 -10.33
N TYR A 64 2.51 -7.12 -10.41
CA TYR A 64 1.39 -7.36 -11.33
C TYR A 64 1.82 -7.28 -12.80
N LEU A 65 2.63 -6.28 -13.15
CA LEU A 65 3.14 -6.10 -14.52
C LEU A 65 4.19 -7.15 -14.89
N CYS A 66 4.96 -7.64 -13.92
CA CYS A 66 5.97 -8.68 -14.15
C CYS A 66 5.41 -10.10 -14.29
N VAL A 67 4.09 -10.32 -14.21
CA VAL A 67 3.47 -11.64 -14.49
C VAL A 67 3.49 -11.97 -15.98
N GLU A 68 3.50 -10.95 -16.84
CA GLU A 68 3.56 -11.16 -18.30
C GLU A 68 4.86 -11.89 -18.70
N GLU A 69 4.74 -12.79 -19.69
CA GLU A 69 5.88 -13.58 -20.19
C GLU A 69 6.82 -12.74 -21.07
N GLU A 70 6.27 -11.79 -21.83
CA GLU A 70 7.03 -10.83 -22.64
C GLU A 70 7.09 -9.47 -21.93
N LEU A 71 8.29 -9.01 -21.59
CA LEU A 71 8.51 -7.74 -20.91
C LEU A 71 9.38 -6.80 -21.73
N HIS A 72 8.91 -5.55 -21.83
CA HIS A 72 9.65 -4.42 -22.36
C HIS A 72 9.90 -3.43 -21.21
N LEU A 73 11.16 -3.36 -20.76
CA LEU A 73 11.54 -2.49 -19.66
C LEU A 73 12.22 -1.23 -20.18
N GLU A 74 11.85 -0.07 -19.64
CA GLU A 74 12.65 1.13 -19.76
C GLU A 74 13.35 1.40 -18.45
N VAL A 75 14.66 1.48 -18.49
CA VAL A 75 15.53 1.60 -17.31
C VAL A 75 16.46 2.80 -17.50
N ARG A 76 16.68 3.55 -16.42
CA ARG A 76 17.74 4.54 -16.35
C ARG A 76 18.80 4.03 -15.37
N ASP A 77 20.01 3.85 -15.84
CA ASP A 77 21.10 3.41 -14.97
C ASP A 77 21.55 4.52 -14.00
N ALA A 78 22.45 4.17 -13.08
CA ALA A 78 22.99 5.08 -12.08
C ALA A 78 23.82 6.22 -12.71
N ALA A 79 24.32 6.06 -13.96
CA ALA A 79 24.99 7.11 -14.73
C ALA A 79 24.01 8.06 -15.43
N GLY A 80 22.72 7.70 -15.47
CA GLY A 80 21.64 8.48 -16.11
C GLY A 80 21.37 8.10 -17.56
N GLU A 81 22.00 7.05 -18.09
CA GLU A 81 21.75 6.54 -19.43
C GLU A 81 20.43 5.73 -19.49
N LEU A 82 19.73 5.84 -20.62
CA LEU A 82 18.45 5.15 -20.84
C LEU A 82 18.67 3.86 -21.63
N HIS A 83 18.18 2.77 -21.07
CA HIS A 83 18.23 1.44 -21.67
C HIS A 83 16.81 0.93 -21.93
N ARG A 84 16.65 0.20 -23.04
CA ARG A 84 15.47 -0.60 -23.33
C ARG A 84 15.87 -2.06 -23.31
N VAL A 85 15.18 -2.83 -22.50
CA VAL A 85 15.44 -4.26 -22.32
C VAL A 85 14.17 -5.01 -22.74
N GLU A 86 14.32 -5.95 -23.64
CA GLU A 86 13.27 -6.86 -24.06
C GLU A 86 13.66 -8.25 -23.60
N LEU A 87 12.76 -8.93 -22.91
CA LEU A 87 13.00 -10.28 -22.40
C LEU A 87 11.72 -11.13 -22.48
N GLU A 88 11.93 -12.42 -22.61
CA GLU A 88 10.92 -13.46 -22.47
C GLU A 88 11.28 -14.34 -21.27
N LYS A 89 10.29 -14.66 -20.44
CA LYS A 89 10.45 -15.44 -19.20
C LYS A 89 9.20 -16.25 -18.91
N ASP A 90 9.28 -17.22 -18.02
CA ASP A 90 8.09 -17.88 -17.49
C ASP A 90 7.29 -16.92 -16.59
N ALA A 91 5.95 -17.03 -16.59
CA ALA A 91 5.07 -16.15 -15.82
C ALA A 91 5.38 -16.15 -14.31
N ASP A 92 5.84 -17.28 -13.79
CA ASP A 92 6.19 -17.45 -12.37
C ASP A 92 7.58 -16.92 -11.99
N ASP A 93 8.42 -16.59 -12.97
CA ASP A 93 9.76 -16.08 -12.74
C ASP A 93 9.72 -14.59 -12.40
N GLY A 94 10.28 -14.22 -11.24
CA GLY A 94 10.49 -12.83 -10.86
C GLY A 94 11.79 -12.26 -11.45
N LEU A 95 11.84 -10.94 -11.63
CA LEU A 95 13.08 -10.28 -12.05
C LEU A 95 14.16 -10.26 -10.95
N GLY A 96 13.81 -10.53 -9.69
CA GLY A 96 14.74 -10.51 -8.56
C GLY A 96 15.21 -9.11 -8.16
N LEU A 97 14.44 -8.07 -8.46
CA LEU A 97 14.76 -6.70 -8.08
C LEU A 97 14.11 -6.33 -6.74
N GLY A 98 14.92 -5.84 -5.81
CA GLY A 98 14.47 -5.20 -4.58
C GLY A 98 14.47 -3.67 -4.72
N PHE A 99 13.58 -2.99 -3.99
CA PHE A 99 13.43 -1.54 -4.05
C PHE A 99 13.51 -0.92 -2.67
N THR A 100 14.07 0.28 -2.57
CA THR A 100 14.18 1.03 -1.31
C THR A 100 12.81 1.35 -0.71
N GLU A 101 11.84 1.66 -1.55
CA GLU A 101 10.49 2.08 -1.16
C GLU A 101 9.45 1.12 -1.73
N ALA A 102 8.39 0.87 -0.97
CA ALA A 102 7.25 0.10 -1.46
C ALA A 102 6.28 0.94 -2.32
N LEU A 103 6.28 2.25 -2.12
CA LEU A 103 5.41 3.22 -2.79
C LEU A 103 6.26 4.23 -3.56
N PHE A 104 6.28 4.13 -4.88
CA PHE A 104 7.11 4.98 -5.75
C PHE A 104 6.49 6.34 -6.03
N ASP A 105 5.18 6.51 -5.82
CA ASP A 105 4.45 7.76 -5.98
C ASP A 105 4.10 8.46 -4.65
N GLY A 106 4.67 7.94 -3.55
CA GLY A 106 4.49 8.48 -2.22
C GLY A 106 3.31 7.91 -1.44
N LEU A 107 3.28 8.22 -0.15
CA LEU A 107 2.30 7.75 0.81
C LEU A 107 1.00 8.55 0.73
N ARG A 108 -0.14 7.86 0.76
CA ARG A 108 -1.44 8.49 0.97
C ARG A 108 -1.71 8.66 2.46
N GLN A 109 -1.90 9.92 2.86
CA GLN A 109 -2.13 10.25 4.27
C GLN A 109 -3.60 10.17 4.67
N CYS A 110 -3.82 9.84 5.95
CA CYS A 110 -5.12 9.87 6.60
C CYS A 110 -5.60 11.31 6.79
N ASN A 111 -6.87 11.56 6.46
CA ASN A 111 -7.53 12.85 6.61
C ASN A 111 -8.60 12.87 7.72
N ASN A 112 -8.56 11.88 8.63
CA ASN A 112 -9.51 11.76 9.74
C ASN A 112 -8.99 12.45 11.01
N GLY A 113 -9.93 12.84 11.89
CA GLY A 113 -9.67 13.47 13.21
C GLY A 113 -10.10 12.59 14.39
N CYS A 114 -9.74 11.30 14.40
CA CYS A 114 -10.18 10.34 15.40
C CYS A 114 -9.68 10.72 16.81
N PRO A 115 -10.54 10.77 17.87
CA PRO A 115 -10.12 11.09 19.23
C PRO A 115 -9.17 10.04 19.82
N PHE A 116 -9.12 8.84 19.27
CA PHE A 116 -8.25 7.75 19.67
C PHE A 116 -7.01 7.58 18.76
N CYS A 117 -6.75 8.53 17.87
CA CYS A 117 -5.60 8.45 16.97
C CYS A 117 -4.28 8.46 17.73
N PHE A 118 -3.58 7.34 17.76
CA PHE A 118 -2.31 7.23 18.48
C PHE A 118 -1.19 8.08 17.86
N ILE A 119 -1.31 8.44 16.58
CA ILE A 119 -0.37 9.35 15.92
C ILE A 119 -0.57 10.79 16.42
N ASP A 120 -1.83 11.28 16.50
CA ASP A 120 -2.13 12.63 16.99
C ASP A 120 -1.80 12.79 18.49
N GLN A 121 -1.72 11.68 19.23
CA GLN A 121 -1.35 11.65 20.65
C GLN A 121 0.16 11.59 20.89
N GLN A 122 0.99 11.53 19.84
CA GLN A 122 2.44 11.48 19.99
C GLN A 122 2.97 12.79 20.61
N PRO A 123 3.88 12.72 21.60
CA PRO A 123 4.51 13.91 22.15
C PRO A 123 5.25 14.71 21.07
N PRO A 124 5.17 16.06 21.10
CA PRO A 124 5.85 16.88 20.10
C PRO A 124 7.37 16.75 20.13
N GLY A 125 8.04 17.05 19.01
CA GLY A 125 9.50 17.09 18.91
C GLY A 125 10.18 15.71 18.79
N ARG A 126 9.44 14.67 18.39
CA ARG A 126 10.00 13.37 18.07
C ARG A 126 10.41 13.31 16.58
N ARG A 127 11.05 12.20 16.15
CA ARG A 127 11.37 11.99 14.72
C ARG A 127 10.11 12.08 13.87
N GLY A 128 10.21 12.68 12.69
CA GLY A 128 9.07 12.94 11.80
C GLY A 128 8.28 11.69 11.39
N SER A 129 8.95 10.54 11.26
CA SER A 129 8.29 9.26 10.93
C SER A 129 7.24 8.81 11.95
N LEU A 130 7.28 9.29 13.20
CA LEU A 130 6.25 9.00 14.21
C LEU A 130 4.95 9.78 14.02
N TYR A 131 4.94 10.78 13.14
CA TYR A 131 3.77 11.61 12.86
C TYR A 131 3.14 11.30 11.50
N LEU A 132 3.63 10.27 10.80
CA LEU A 132 3.03 9.83 9.54
C LEU A 132 1.73 9.07 9.84
N LYS A 133 0.62 9.62 9.34
CA LYS A 133 -0.71 9.02 9.41
C LYS A 133 -1.00 8.36 8.06
N ASP A 134 -0.69 7.09 7.93
CA ASP A 134 -1.03 6.33 6.73
C ASP A 134 -2.53 5.97 6.69
N ASP A 135 -3.10 6.03 5.50
CA ASP A 135 -4.43 5.51 5.17
C ASP A 135 -4.40 5.05 3.71
N ASP A 136 -3.42 4.18 3.40
CA ASP A 136 -3.08 3.75 2.06
C ASP A 136 -3.42 2.27 1.87
N PHE A 137 -4.35 1.98 0.95
CA PHE A 137 -4.79 0.61 0.68
C PHE A 137 -3.66 -0.32 0.22
N ARG A 138 -2.61 0.23 -0.38
CA ARG A 138 -1.43 -0.53 -0.81
C ARG A 138 -0.64 -1.04 0.38
N LEU A 139 -0.46 -0.21 1.41
CA LEU A 139 0.18 -0.65 2.67
C LEU A 139 -0.71 -1.63 3.43
N SER A 140 -2.04 -1.48 3.33
CA SER A 140 -2.96 -2.47 3.87
C SER A 140 -2.74 -3.83 3.24
N PHE A 141 -2.67 -3.92 1.92
CA PHE A 141 -2.45 -5.16 1.20
C PHE A 141 -1.05 -5.74 1.44
N LEU A 142 0.00 -4.90 1.37
CA LEU A 142 1.40 -5.35 1.47
C LEU A 142 1.81 -5.74 2.90
N TYR A 143 1.31 -4.99 3.92
CA TYR A 143 1.84 -5.07 5.28
C TYR A 143 0.77 -5.18 6.37
N GLY A 144 -0.50 -5.20 6.00
CA GLY A 144 -1.60 -5.30 6.98
C GLY A 144 -1.90 -4.01 7.75
N SER A 145 -1.47 -2.85 7.24
CA SER A 145 -1.86 -1.56 7.82
C SER A 145 -3.37 -1.36 7.73
N TYR A 146 -4.00 -0.89 8.82
CA TYR A 146 -5.43 -0.63 8.83
C TYR A 146 -5.78 0.67 8.13
N LEU A 147 -6.72 0.62 7.19
CA LEU A 147 -7.22 1.76 6.43
C LEU A 147 -8.67 2.08 6.80
N THR A 148 -9.08 3.33 6.62
CA THR A 148 -10.40 3.80 7.01
C THR A 148 -11.43 3.77 5.88
N LEU A 149 -11.02 3.58 4.64
CA LEU A 149 -11.82 3.67 3.41
C LEU A 149 -12.37 5.08 3.12
N THR A 150 -11.94 6.12 3.86
CA THR A 150 -12.51 7.46 3.73
C THR A 150 -11.88 8.30 2.62
N ASN A 151 -10.68 7.92 2.15
CA ASN A 151 -9.89 8.68 1.19
C ASN A 151 -9.71 7.98 -0.17
N LEU A 152 -10.37 6.85 -0.41
CA LEU A 152 -10.31 6.14 -1.69
C LEU A 152 -11.03 6.90 -2.80
N THR A 153 -10.42 6.92 -3.98
CA THR A 153 -11.00 7.43 -5.23
C THR A 153 -11.62 6.31 -6.04
N GLU A 154 -12.41 6.65 -7.06
CA GLU A 154 -12.98 5.67 -7.98
C GLU A 154 -11.90 4.82 -8.67
N ALA A 155 -10.78 5.43 -9.06
CA ALA A 155 -9.65 4.71 -9.65
C ALA A 155 -9.00 3.71 -8.67
N ASP A 156 -9.03 3.99 -7.36
CA ASP A 156 -8.53 3.06 -6.35
C ASP A 156 -9.46 1.84 -6.21
N TRP A 157 -10.77 2.04 -6.20
CA TRP A 157 -11.74 0.95 -6.18
C TRP A 157 -11.59 0.05 -7.39
N GLN A 158 -11.49 0.63 -8.59
CA GLN A 158 -11.24 -0.11 -9.84
C GLN A 158 -9.94 -0.91 -9.78
N ARG A 159 -8.89 -0.33 -9.22
CA ARG A 159 -7.61 -1.02 -9.07
C ARG A 159 -7.67 -2.16 -8.07
N ILE A 160 -8.30 -1.96 -6.90
CA ILE A 160 -8.49 -3.00 -5.89
C ILE A 160 -9.21 -4.21 -6.51
N GLU A 161 -10.25 -3.96 -7.33
CA GLU A 161 -11.00 -5.01 -8.04
C GLU A 161 -10.14 -5.68 -9.11
N ALA A 162 -9.53 -4.91 -10.02
CA ALA A 162 -8.76 -5.43 -11.15
C ALA A 162 -7.55 -6.26 -10.71
N GLN A 163 -6.82 -5.81 -9.68
CA GLN A 163 -5.65 -6.51 -9.15
C GLN A 163 -5.99 -7.49 -8.02
N ARG A 164 -7.30 -7.66 -7.69
CA ARG A 164 -7.77 -8.58 -6.63
C ARG A 164 -7.04 -8.39 -5.30
N LEU A 165 -6.89 -7.13 -4.84
CA LEU A 165 -6.16 -6.81 -3.62
C LEU A 165 -6.94 -7.27 -2.38
N SER A 166 -6.63 -8.47 -1.91
CA SER A 166 -7.32 -9.17 -0.82
C SER A 166 -6.31 -10.05 -0.06
N PRO A 167 -6.35 -10.10 1.29
CA PRO A 167 -7.24 -9.32 2.16
C PRO A 167 -6.79 -7.86 2.33
N LEU A 168 -7.75 -6.97 2.67
CA LEU A 168 -7.44 -5.63 3.17
C LEU A 168 -7.83 -5.52 4.65
N TYR A 169 -7.14 -4.66 5.38
CA TYR A 169 -7.35 -4.45 6.82
C TYR A 169 -8.12 -3.15 7.03
N VAL A 170 -9.32 -3.22 7.60
CA VAL A 170 -10.26 -2.10 7.65
C VAL A 170 -10.58 -1.67 9.08
N SER A 171 -10.34 -0.39 9.37
CA SER A 171 -10.76 0.29 10.59
C SER A 171 -12.26 0.56 10.55
N VAL A 172 -13.06 -0.33 11.13
CA VAL A 172 -14.53 -0.26 11.14
C VAL A 172 -15.03 0.69 12.23
N HIS A 173 -14.71 0.42 13.48
CA HIS A 173 -15.03 1.15 14.71
C HIS A 173 -16.52 1.23 15.07
N ALA A 174 -17.41 1.44 14.10
CA ALA A 174 -18.86 1.39 14.22
C ALA A 174 -19.51 1.21 12.85
N THR A 175 -20.64 0.49 12.79
CA THR A 175 -21.42 0.32 11.56
C THR A 175 -22.54 1.35 11.41
N GLU A 176 -22.91 2.08 12.48
CA GLU A 176 -23.83 3.20 12.39
C GLU A 176 -23.18 4.39 11.68
N PRO A 177 -23.76 4.88 10.55
CA PRO A 177 -23.14 5.93 9.73
C PRO A 177 -22.80 7.22 10.49
N GLU A 178 -23.75 7.74 11.28
CA GLU A 178 -23.58 8.98 12.04
C GLU A 178 -22.57 8.83 13.18
N LEU A 179 -22.56 7.67 13.84
CA LEU A 179 -21.60 7.38 14.89
C LEU A 179 -20.19 7.29 14.32
N ARG A 180 -20.02 6.55 13.23
CA ARG A 180 -18.73 6.40 12.59
C ARG A 180 -18.20 7.72 12.03
N ALA A 181 -19.08 8.52 11.40
CA ALA A 181 -18.72 9.86 10.92
C ALA A 181 -18.20 10.78 12.05
N ARG A 182 -18.84 10.71 13.23
CA ARG A 182 -18.38 11.45 14.42
C ARG A 182 -17.08 10.90 15.01
N LEU A 183 -16.93 9.56 15.05
CA LEU A 183 -15.71 8.93 15.57
C LEU A 183 -14.48 9.24 14.75
N LEU A 184 -14.63 9.36 13.43
CA LEU A 184 -13.51 9.65 12.52
C LEU A 184 -13.41 11.15 12.20
N ASP A 185 -14.34 11.96 12.67
CA ASP A 185 -14.49 13.38 12.29
C ASP A 185 -14.44 13.55 10.77
N ASN A 186 -15.21 12.70 10.06
CA ASN A 186 -15.20 12.63 8.60
C ASN A 186 -16.57 12.14 8.07
N PRO A 187 -17.32 12.97 7.34
CA PRO A 187 -18.62 12.55 6.78
C PRO A 187 -18.56 11.33 5.87
N ARG A 188 -17.47 11.14 5.13
CA ARG A 188 -17.28 9.97 4.24
C ARG A 188 -17.20 8.65 5.00
N ALA A 189 -16.90 8.70 6.30
CA ALA A 189 -16.84 7.51 7.14
C ALA A 189 -18.21 6.82 7.30
N GLY A 190 -19.30 7.54 7.09
CA GLY A 190 -20.67 6.99 7.09
C GLY A 190 -21.00 6.03 5.94
N LEU A 191 -20.16 5.97 4.90
CA LEU A 191 -20.36 5.10 3.73
C LEU A 191 -19.90 3.65 3.95
N LEU A 192 -19.48 3.29 5.17
CA LEU A 192 -18.81 2.01 5.44
C LEU A 192 -19.60 0.79 4.98
N LEU A 193 -20.91 0.72 5.29
CA LEU A 193 -21.71 -0.46 4.97
C LEU A 193 -21.80 -0.73 3.47
N ASP A 194 -21.96 0.33 2.66
CA ASP A 194 -21.94 0.23 1.20
C ASP A 194 -20.58 -0.25 0.70
N GLN A 195 -19.51 0.23 1.33
CA GLN A 195 -18.14 -0.17 1.00
C GLN A 195 -17.88 -1.63 1.37
N LEU A 196 -18.35 -2.09 2.53
CA LEU A 196 -18.24 -3.51 2.93
C LEU A 196 -19.06 -4.42 2.01
N ALA A 197 -20.25 -4.00 1.61
CA ALA A 197 -21.09 -4.71 0.64
C ALA A 197 -20.35 -4.83 -0.71
N TRP A 198 -19.70 -3.75 -1.16
CA TRP A 198 -18.89 -3.75 -2.38
C TRP A 198 -17.77 -4.81 -2.36
N PHE A 199 -17.07 -4.99 -1.22
CA PHE A 199 -16.06 -6.04 -1.05
C PHE A 199 -16.69 -7.44 -1.10
N ALA A 200 -17.82 -7.62 -0.40
CA ALA A 200 -18.52 -8.91 -0.34
C ALA A 200 -19.05 -9.35 -1.73
N GLU A 201 -19.62 -8.42 -2.52
CA GLU A 201 -20.09 -8.69 -3.87
C GLU A 201 -18.98 -9.14 -4.84
N ARG A 202 -17.73 -8.82 -4.53
CA ARG A 202 -16.54 -9.13 -5.36
C ARG A 202 -15.70 -10.27 -4.81
N ASP A 203 -16.16 -10.91 -3.75
CA ASP A 203 -15.42 -11.97 -3.05
C ASP A 203 -14.00 -11.50 -2.64
N LEU A 204 -13.90 -10.26 -2.15
CA LEU A 204 -12.68 -9.68 -1.60
C LEU A 204 -12.75 -9.71 -0.06
N GLN A 205 -11.77 -10.34 0.55
CA GLN A 205 -11.72 -10.49 2.01
C GLN A 205 -11.23 -9.23 2.69
N ILE A 206 -11.76 -8.98 3.89
CA ILE A 206 -11.28 -7.93 4.78
C ILE A 206 -11.02 -8.47 6.19
N HIS A 207 -10.09 -7.84 6.89
CA HIS A 207 -9.90 -7.96 8.33
C HIS A 207 -10.42 -6.70 9.00
N ALA A 208 -11.51 -6.84 9.76
CA ALA A 208 -12.14 -5.70 10.43
C ALA A 208 -11.51 -5.45 11.80
N GLN A 209 -11.27 -4.17 12.13
CA GLN A 209 -10.82 -3.75 13.45
C GLN A 209 -11.81 -2.77 14.08
N VAL A 210 -12.06 -2.94 15.37
CA VAL A 210 -12.83 -2.01 16.19
C VAL A 210 -11.96 -1.55 17.36
N VAL A 211 -11.66 -0.25 17.42
CA VAL A 211 -11.14 0.38 18.62
C VAL A 211 -12.32 0.79 19.49
N VAL A 212 -12.48 0.14 20.64
CA VAL A 212 -13.58 0.45 21.56
C VAL A 212 -13.25 1.67 22.40
N CYS A 213 -14.08 2.70 22.27
CA CYS A 213 -13.99 3.94 23.03
C CYS A 213 -15.15 3.99 24.04
N PRO A 214 -14.90 3.80 25.36
CA PRO A 214 -15.94 3.79 26.37
C PRO A 214 -16.83 5.03 26.33
N GLY A 215 -18.15 4.83 26.33
CA GLY A 215 -19.14 5.91 26.24
C GLY A 215 -19.36 6.47 24.83
N LEU A 216 -18.69 5.94 23.79
CA LEU A 216 -18.85 6.36 22.41
C LEU A 216 -19.40 5.25 21.53
N ASN A 217 -18.64 4.17 21.36
CA ASN A 217 -19.00 3.03 20.48
C ASN A 217 -19.04 1.68 21.21
N ASP A 218 -19.13 1.69 22.55
CA ASP A 218 -19.35 0.52 23.38
C ASP A 218 -20.84 0.13 23.50
N GLY A 219 -21.16 -0.87 24.32
CA GLY A 219 -22.51 -1.33 24.59
C GLY A 219 -23.30 -1.63 23.31
N ALA A 220 -24.49 -1.10 23.19
CA ALA A 220 -25.39 -1.37 22.06
C ALA A 220 -24.83 -1.00 20.69
N ALA A 221 -23.89 -0.05 20.61
CA ALA A 221 -23.22 0.29 19.36
C ALA A 221 -22.21 -0.79 18.96
N LEU A 222 -21.46 -1.33 19.93
CA LEU A 222 -20.55 -2.44 19.70
C LEU A 222 -21.33 -3.72 19.32
N ASP A 223 -22.41 -4.01 20.04
CA ASP A 223 -23.27 -5.18 19.76
C ASP A 223 -23.84 -5.18 18.33
N ARG A 224 -24.13 -3.98 17.78
CA ARG A 224 -24.58 -3.83 16.38
C ARG A 224 -23.44 -3.95 15.37
N THR A 225 -22.23 -3.68 15.78
CA THR A 225 -21.06 -3.69 14.91
C THR A 225 -20.50 -5.10 14.74
N LEU A 226 -20.61 -5.92 15.77
CA LEU A 226 -20.18 -7.34 15.78
C LEU A 226 -21.22 -8.27 15.18
#